data_befe54f940054a8a16aeaa5e9cbabc64
#
_entry.id   befe54f940054a8a16aeaa5e9cbabc64
#
_cell.length_a   1.000
_cell.length_b   1.000
_cell.length_c   1.000
_cell.angle_alpha   90.00
_cell.angle_beta   90.00
_cell.angle_gamma   90.00
#
_symmetry.space_group_name_H-M   'P 1'
#
loop_
_entity.id
_entity.type
_entity.pdbx_description
1 polymer ?
#
loop_
_entity_poly.entity_id
_entity_poly.type
_entity_poly.pdbx_seq_one_letter_code
_entity_poly.pdbx_strand_id
1 'polypeptide(L)'
;MSNIPGDRRYTKSHEWVKVEKDGTLTVGITDHAQALMGDMVYVDLPEAGRKLAAGKECAVVESVKAASDVYAPVTGEIALSNAALADAPETVNRDPYSEGWIFKLKPANAADVNALLDAKAYEALVAAEQH
;
A
#
# COMPACT_ATOMS: atom_id res chain seq x y z
N MET A 1 14.28 5.32 12.41
CA MET A 1 12.94 5.84 12.12
C MET A 1 12.52 5.50 10.71
N SER A 2 11.25 5.17 10.56
CA SER A 2 10.71 4.86 9.24
C SER A 2 10.57 6.11 8.39
N ASN A 3 10.79 5.95 7.09
CA ASN A 3 10.61 7.03 6.13
C ASN A 3 9.12 7.21 5.82
N ILE A 4 8.63 8.47 5.85
CA ILE A 4 7.23 8.81 5.57
C ILE A 4 7.21 9.96 4.55
N PRO A 5 7.18 9.64 3.24
CA PRO A 5 7.15 10.69 2.22
C PRO A 5 5.96 11.65 2.38
N GLY A 6 6.22 12.94 2.16
CA GLY A 6 5.20 13.98 2.34
C GLY A 6 4.28 14.19 1.16
N ASP A 7 4.52 13.52 0.03
CA ASP A 7 3.75 13.68 -1.21
C ASP A 7 2.67 12.62 -1.40
N ARG A 8 2.34 11.88 -0.34
CA ARG A 8 1.41 10.73 -0.42
C ARG A 8 0.37 10.80 0.68
N ARG A 9 -0.65 9.96 0.53
CA ARG A 9 -1.64 9.72 1.58
C ARG A 9 -1.41 8.33 2.17
N TYR A 10 -2.01 8.09 3.33
CA TYR A 10 -1.77 6.87 4.10
C TYR A 10 -3.05 6.36 4.73
N THR A 11 -3.10 5.05 4.99
CA THR A 11 -4.21 4.43 5.71
C THR A 11 -3.77 4.00 7.10
N LYS A 12 -4.75 3.70 7.95
CA LYS A 12 -4.49 3.19 9.31
C LYS A 12 -3.89 1.78 9.29
N SER A 13 -4.07 1.06 8.19
CA SER A 13 -3.51 -0.29 8.03
C SER A 13 -2.16 -0.28 7.31
N HIS A 14 -1.53 0.91 7.20
CA HIS A 14 -0.16 1.08 6.71
C HIS A 14 0.02 0.86 5.20
N GLU A 15 -1.01 1.21 4.40
CA GLU A 15 -0.83 1.37 2.96
C GLU A 15 -0.53 2.83 2.65
N TRP A 16 0.35 3.07 1.66
CA TRP A 16 0.54 4.40 1.12
C TRP A 16 -0.18 4.52 -0.22
N VAL A 17 -0.58 5.74 -0.57
CA VAL A 17 -1.32 6.04 -1.79
C VAL A 17 -0.70 7.24 -2.47
N LYS A 18 -0.31 7.09 -3.72
CA LYS A 18 0.20 8.18 -4.54
C LYS A 18 -0.76 8.43 -5.70
N VAL A 19 -1.23 9.68 -5.84
CA VAL A 19 -2.11 10.07 -6.94
C VAL A 19 -1.27 10.33 -8.18
N GLU A 20 -1.53 9.58 -9.25
CA GLU A 20 -0.82 9.75 -10.52
C GLU A 20 -1.50 10.82 -11.38
N LYS A 21 -0.79 11.28 -12.42
CA LYS A 21 -1.29 12.35 -13.30
C LYS A 21 -2.60 12.00 -14.00
N ASP A 22 -2.80 10.72 -14.30
CA ASP A 22 -4.01 10.25 -14.98
C ASP A 22 -5.18 9.98 -14.03
N GLY A 23 -5.00 10.24 -12.73
CA GLY A 23 -6.02 10.03 -11.71
C GLY A 23 -6.00 8.66 -11.08
N THR A 24 -5.19 7.72 -11.56
CA THR A 24 -5.05 6.42 -10.89
C THR A 24 -4.24 6.59 -9.61
N LEU A 25 -4.42 5.65 -8.69
CA LEU A 25 -3.70 5.63 -7.42
C LEU A 25 -2.71 4.47 -7.44
N THR A 26 -1.44 4.75 -7.13
CA THR A 26 -0.45 3.72 -6.91
C THR A 26 -0.42 3.41 -5.41
N VAL A 27 -0.51 2.14 -5.05
CA VAL A 27 -0.66 1.71 -3.66
C VAL A 27 0.42 0.69 -3.31
N GLY A 28 0.99 0.85 -2.14
CA GLY A 28 1.93 -0.11 -1.57
C GLY A 28 1.85 -0.07 -0.06
N ILE A 29 2.73 -0.79 0.61
CA ILE A 29 2.82 -0.73 2.08
C ILE A 29 3.96 0.18 2.49
N THR A 30 3.83 0.79 3.66
CA THR A 30 4.81 1.77 4.14
C THR A 30 6.10 1.10 4.60
N ASP A 31 7.14 1.91 4.76
CA ASP A 31 8.40 1.46 5.33
C ASP A 31 8.20 0.88 6.74
N HIS A 32 7.34 1.51 7.53
CA HIS A 32 6.98 1.02 8.86
C HIS A 32 6.39 -0.40 8.78
N ALA A 33 5.47 -0.62 7.84
CA ALA A 33 4.83 -1.93 7.68
C ALA A 33 5.82 -3.01 7.27
N GLN A 34 6.70 -2.73 6.29
CA GLN A 34 7.67 -3.73 5.85
C GLN A 34 8.68 -4.05 6.95
N ALA A 35 9.05 -3.05 7.76
CA ALA A 35 9.97 -3.27 8.89
C ALA A 35 9.36 -4.18 9.94
N LEU A 36 8.06 -4.02 10.22
CA LEU A 36 7.35 -4.90 11.15
C LEU A 36 7.21 -6.33 10.64
N MET A 37 7.01 -6.48 9.32
CA MET A 37 6.80 -7.78 8.69
C MET A 37 8.10 -8.59 8.58
N GLY A 38 9.22 -7.92 8.29
CA GLY A 38 10.47 -8.59 7.99
C GLY A 38 10.56 -8.97 6.51
N ASP A 39 11.50 -9.85 6.17
CA ASP A 39 11.81 -10.17 4.78
C ASP A 39 10.62 -10.80 4.05
N MET A 40 10.20 -10.19 2.96
CA MET A 40 9.09 -10.68 2.15
C MET A 40 9.54 -11.86 1.30
N VAL A 41 8.70 -12.88 1.26
CA VAL A 41 8.97 -14.11 0.50
C VAL A 41 7.92 -14.36 -0.58
N TYR A 42 6.75 -13.71 -0.48
CA TYR A 42 5.68 -13.88 -1.46
C TYR A 42 4.72 -12.70 -1.41
N VAL A 43 4.22 -12.29 -2.58
CA VAL A 43 3.16 -11.28 -2.70
C VAL A 43 2.05 -11.84 -3.56
N ASP A 44 0.84 -11.94 -3.01
CA ASP A 44 -0.34 -12.35 -3.75
C ASP A 44 -0.99 -11.10 -4.33
N LEU A 45 -0.86 -10.92 -5.65
CA LEU A 45 -1.27 -9.70 -6.34
C LEU A 45 -2.75 -9.79 -6.75
N PRO A 46 -3.48 -8.65 -6.70
CA PRO A 46 -4.87 -8.64 -7.17
C PRO A 46 -4.94 -8.68 -8.69
N GLU A 47 -6.05 -9.20 -9.22
CA GLU A 47 -6.28 -9.24 -10.66
C GLU A 47 -6.80 -7.89 -11.16
N ALA A 48 -6.31 -7.46 -12.34
CA ALA A 48 -6.81 -6.27 -13.00
C ALA A 48 -8.30 -6.45 -13.32
N GLY A 49 -9.07 -5.38 -13.16
CA GLY A 49 -10.51 -5.39 -13.39
C GLY A 49 -11.35 -5.72 -12.17
N ARG A 50 -10.74 -6.18 -11.08
CA ARG A 50 -11.45 -6.50 -9.85
C ARG A 50 -11.95 -5.22 -9.20
N LYS A 51 -13.24 -5.17 -8.86
CA LYS A 51 -13.85 -4.03 -8.18
C LYS A 51 -13.91 -4.29 -6.69
N LEU A 52 -13.54 -3.28 -5.91
CA LEU A 52 -13.40 -3.41 -4.46
C LEU A 52 -13.98 -2.19 -3.75
N ALA A 53 -14.63 -2.45 -2.62
CA ALA A 53 -15.02 -1.38 -1.70
C ALA A 53 -13.83 -1.03 -0.82
N ALA A 54 -13.78 0.20 -0.34
CA ALA A 54 -12.75 0.64 0.61
C ALA A 54 -12.70 -0.32 1.80
N GLY A 55 -11.50 -0.70 2.21
CA GLY A 55 -11.28 -1.59 3.36
C GLY A 55 -11.36 -3.08 3.05
N LYS A 56 -11.62 -3.47 1.80
CA LYS A 56 -11.62 -4.89 1.42
C LYS A 56 -10.20 -5.36 1.13
N GLU A 57 -9.91 -6.63 1.46
CA GLU A 57 -8.63 -7.24 1.15
C GLU A 57 -8.46 -7.35 -0.36
N CYS A 58 -7.32 -6.93 -0.88
CA CYS A 58 -7.05 -7.00 -2.31
C CYS A 58 -5.72 -7.66 -2.63
N ALA A 59 -4.80 -7.73 -1.68
CA ALA A 59 -3.52 -8.39 -1.85
C ALA A 59 -3.10 -8.99 -0.53
N VAL A 60 -2.11 -9.89 -0.57
CA VAL A 60 -1.50 -10.46 0.64
C VAL A 60 0.00 -10.37 0.48
N VAL A 61 0.70 -9.92 1.53
CA VAL A 61 2.14 -9.97 1.59
C VAL A 61 2.55 -10.99 2.64
N GLU A 62 3.47 -11.89 2.27
CA GLU A 62 3.95 -12.92 3.18
C GLU A 62 5.43 -12.74 3.43
N SER A 63 5.80 -12.70 4.70
CA SER A 63 7.19 -12.61 5.12
C SER A 63 7.63 -13.94 5.72
N VAL A 64 8.90 -14.01 6.12
CA VAL A 64 9.44 -15.21 6.78
C VAL A 64 8.74 -15.51 8.11
N LYS A 65 8.03 -14.55 8.69
CA LYS A 65 7.40 -14.74 10.00
C LYS A 65 5.88 -14.56 10.04
N ALA A 66 5.27 -13.96 9.01
CA ALA A 66 3.83 -13.65 9.06
C ALA A 66 3.25 -13.41 7.67
N ALA A 67 1.92 -13.46 7.57
CA ALA A 67 1.19 -13.03 6.39
C ALA A 67 0.26 -11.89 6.79
N SER A 68 0.06 -10.92 5.91
CA SER A 68 -0.78 -9.77 6.18
C SER A 68 -1.56 -9.35 4.94
N ASP A 69 -2.84 -9.02 5.14
CA ASP A 69 -3.67 -8.50 4.07
C ASP A 69 -3.30 -7.06 3.75
N VAL A 70 -3.42 -6.70 2.48
CA VAL A 70 -3.31 -5.32 2.01
C VAL A 70 -4.71 -4.92 1.57
N TYR A 71 -5.23 -3.84 2.13
CA TYR A 71 -6.61 -3.41 1.92
C TYR A 71 -6.71 -2.30 0.88
N ALA A 72 -7.84 -2.27 0.16
CA ALA A 72 -8.10 -1.17 -0.78
C ALA A 72 -8.27 0.11 0.04
N PRO A 73 -7.51 1.18 -0.27
CA PRO A 73 -7.61 2.42 0.51
C PRO A 73 -8.90 3.19 0.25
N VAL A 74 -9.44 3.05 -0.95
CA VAL A 74 -10.72 3.68 -1.36
C VAL A 74 -11.45 2.70 -2.27
N THR A 75 -12.75 2.93 -2.46
CA THR A 75 -13.55 2.15 -3.40
C THR A 75 -13.05 2.40 -4.83
N GLY A 76 -12.86 1.34 -5.61
CA GLY A 76 -12.40 1.47 -6.98
C GLY A 76 -12.17 0.12 -7.66
N GLU A 77 -11.48 0.18 -8.78
CA GLU A 77 -11.19 -0.98 -9.62
C GLU A 77 -9.67 -1.14 -9.79
N ILE A 78 -9.17 -2.36 -9.66
CA ILE A 78 -7.75 -2.65 -9.89
C ILE A 78 -7.42 -2.41 -11.36
N ALA A 79 -6.50 -1.49 -11.62
CA ALA A 79 -6.05 -1.16 -12.98
C ALA A 79 -4.86 -2.00 -13.39
N LEU A 80 -3.93 -2.27 -12.47
CA LEU A 80 -2.67 -2.92 -12.76
C LEU A 80 -2.05 -3.45 -11.47
N SER A 81 -1.38 -4.59 -11.54
CA SER A 81 -0.57 -5.12 -10.43
C SER A 81 0.90 -5.13 -10.82
N ASN A 82 1.78 -5.02 -9.83
CA ASN A 82 3.22 -5.02 -10.06
C ASN A 82 3.73 -6.45 -10.19
N ALA A 83 3.71 -6.96 -11.41
CA ALA A 83 4.10 -8.34 -11.69
C ALA A 83 5.54 -8.66 -11.29
N ALA A 84 6.41 -7.67 -11.21
CA ALA A 84 7.81 -7.86 -10.80
C ALA A 84 7.93 -8.41 -9.39
N LEU A 85 6.94 -8.17 -8.52
CA LEU A 85 6.95 -8.68 -7.15
C LEU A 85 6.76 -10.18 -7.07
N ALA A 86 6.21 -10.81 -8.11
CA ALA A 86 6.07 -12.27 -8.15
C ALA A 86 7.44 -12.94 -8.16
N ASP A 87 8.41 -12.34 -8.84
CA ASP A 87 9.78 -12.87 -8.93
C ASP A 87 10.71 -12.31 -7.86
N ALA A 88 10.42 -11.10 -7.36
CA ALA A 88 11.30 -10.40 -6.43
C ALA A 88 10.50 -9.73 -5.31
N PRO A 89 9.85 -10.52 -4.43
CA PRO A 89 9.05 -9.96 -3.35
C PRO A 89 9.86 -9.09 -2.38
N GLU A 90 11.14 -9.32 -2.24
CA GLU A 90 12.04 -8.54 -1.39
C GLU A 90 12.18 -7.08 -1.83
N THR A 91 11.71 -6.74 -3.02
CA THR A 91 11.66 -5.35 -3.48
C THR A 91 10.78 -4.50 -2.57
N VAL A 92 9.75 -5.09 -1.98
CA VAL A 92 8.88 -4.39 -1.02
C VAL A 92 9.69 -3.92 0.19
N ASN A 93 10.65 -4.72 0.64
CA ASN A 93 11.52 -4.34 1.76
C ASN A 93 12.55 -3.29 1.35
N ARG A 94 13.17 -3.49 0.19
CA ARG A 94 14.27 -2.67 -0.26
C ARG A 94 13.83 -1.27 -0.70
N ASP A 95 12.64 -1.19 -1.32
CA ASP A 95 12.18 0.05 -1.96
C ASP A 95 10.66 0.18 -1.90
N PRO A 96 10.08 0.26 -0.69
CA PRO A 96 8.62 0.19 -0.53
C PRO A 96 7.84 1.32 -1.20
N TYR A 97 8.46 2.49 -1.39
CA TYR A 97 7.77 3.67 -1.93
C TYR A 97 7.96 3.87 -3.43
N SER A 98 8.75 3.05 -4.10
CA SER A 98 9.00 3.18 -5.52
C SER A 98 8.83 1.83 -6.21
N GLU A 99 9.91 1.07 -6.41
CA GLU A 99 9.85 -0.21 -7.12
C GLU A 99 8.95 -1.25 -6.42
N GLY A 100 8.74 -1.11 -5.13
CA GLY A 100 7.95 -2.03 -4.33
C GLY A 100 6.46 -1.74 -4.28
N TRP A 101 5.94 -0.90 -5.18
CA TRP A 101 4.49 -0.67 -5.26
C TRP A 101 3.78 -2.00 -5.56
N ILE A 102 2.54 -2.15 -5.07
CA ILE A 102 1.84 -3.43 -5.18
C ILE A 102 0.79 -3.42 -6.29
N PHE A 103 -0.08 -2.41 -6.31
CA PHE A 103 -1.12 -2.33 -7.34
C PHE A 103 -1.47 -0.88 -7.64
N LYS A 104 -2.14 -0.68 -8.80
CA LYS A 104 -2.74 0.61 -9.15
C LYS A 104 -4.25 0.46 -9.17
N LEU A 105 -4.93 1.47 -8.67
CA LEU A 105 -6.39 1.46 -8.46
C LEU A 105 -7.00 2.67 -9.15
N LYS A 106 -8.09 2.44 -9.89
CA LYS A 106 -8.90 3.54 -10.44
C LYS A 106 -9.98 3.85 -9.41
N PRO A 107 -9.91 5.00 -8.71
CA PRO A 107 -10.90 5.31 -7.68
C PRO A 107 -12.26 5.56 -8.30
N ALA A 108 -13.32 5.07 -7.65
CA ALA A 108 -14.69 5.35 -8.07
C ALA A 108 -15.02 6.84 -7.91
N ASN A 109 -14.43 7.46 -6.89
CA ASN A 109 -14.55 8.89 -6.63
C ASN A 109 -13.18 9.44 -6.25
N ALA A 110 -12.62 10.29 -7.10
CA ALA A 110 -11.28 10.83 -6.88
C ALA A 110 -11.14 11.59 -5.56
N ALA A 111 -12.22 12.19 -5.07
CA ALA A 111 -12.20 12.94 -3.82
C ALA A 111 -12.02 12.06 -2.58
N ASP A 112 -12.28 10.76 -2.68
CA ASP A 112 -12.14 9.85 -1.54
C ASP A 112 -10.72 9.82 -0.98
N VAL A 113 -9.72 10.07 -1.81
CA VAL A 113 -8.32 10.07 -1.37
C VAL A 113 -8.06 11.18 -0.34
N ASN A 114 -8.83 12.26 -0.37
CA ASN A 114 -8.66 13.37 0.56
C ASN A 114 -9.07 13.03 1.99
N ALA A 115 -9.81 11.94 2.18
CA ALA A 115 -10.20 11.47 3.51
C ALA A 115 -9.11 10.63 4.17
N LEU A 116 -8.09 10.24 3.42
CA LEU A 116 -6.98 9.44 3.94
C LEU A 116 -6.02 10.34 4.75
N LEU A 117 -5.19 9.71 5.54
CA LEU A 117 -4.21 10.41 6.37
C LEU A 117 -3.14 11.06 5.51
N ASP A 118 -2.75 12.29 5.84
CA ASP A 118 -1.55 12.87 5.25
C ASP A 118 -0.31 12.33 6.00
N ALA A 119 0.88 12.72 5.56
CA ALA A 119 2.12 12.23 6.16
C ALA A 119 2.21 12.55 7.64
N LYS A 120 1.78 13.75 8.03
CA LYS A 120 1.87 14.19 9.42
C LYS A 120 0.92 13.40 10.32
N ALA A 121 -0.30 13.17 9.87
CA ALA A 121 -1.29 12.38 10.62
C ALA A 121 -0.84 10.92 10.74
N TYR A 122 -0.27 10.38 9.65
CA TYR A 122 0.25 9.02 9.67
C TYR A 122 1.45 8.90 10.61
N GLU A 123 2.34 9.88 10.61
CA GLU A 123 3.48 9.91 11.52
C GLU A 123 3.03 9.86 12.99
N ALA A 124 1.97 10.60 13.32
CA ALA A 124 1.40 10.57 14.67
C ALA A 124 0.83 9.19 15.00
N LEU A 125 0.19 8.53 14.04
CA LEU A 125 -0.34 7.17 14.20
C LEU A 125 0.79 6.18 14.51
N VAL A 126 1.88 6.24 13.75
CA VAL A 126 3.03 5.36 13.93
C VAL A 126 3.68 5.59 15.29
N ALA A 127 3.82 6.84 15.70
CA ALA A 127 4.39 7.18 17.01
C ALA A 127 3.55 6.59 18.15
N ALA A 128 2.22 6.64 18.02
CA ALA A 128 1.32 6.07 19.02
C ALA A 128 1.43 4.54 19.10
N GLU A 129 1.69 3.88 17.97
CA GLU A 129 1.85 2.42 17.94
C GLU A 129 3.15 1.92 18.55
N GLN A 130 4.15 2.79 18.68
CA GLN A 130 5.46 2.39 19.18
C GLN A 130 5.58 2.39 20.70
N HIS A 131 4.49 2.58 21.40
CA HIS A 131 4.49 2.58 22.88
C HIS A 131 4.28 1.20 23.49
#